data_9573303b069438bd8672eff0e79982b3
#
_entry.id   9573303b069438bd8672eff0e79982b3
#
_cell.length_a   1.000
_cell.length_b   1.000
_cell.length_c   1.000
_cell.angle_alpha   90.00
_cell.angle_beta   90.00
_cell.angle_gamma   90.00
#
_symmetry.space_group_name_H-M   'P 1'
#
loop_
_entity.id
_entity.type
_entity.pdbx_description
1 polymer ?
#
loop_
_entity_poly.entity_id
_entity_poly.type
_entity_poly.pdbx_seq_one_letter_code
_entity_poly.pdbx_strand_id
1 'polypeptide(L)'
;MDLSTLRLVHSILEERGIRRAAAAEGRPASSASAALRRVEAVLSVPLVRRDGQALVPTLDAEARLPRFADIAEAAAALAALGGAETTPAISLSALARFTATARAGSINAAAKSLGLGQPQLTRQLSHLEAAVGCQLLDRSARGISCTPAGLEAL
;
A
#
# COMPACT_ATOMS: atom_id res chain seq x y z
N MET A 1 -1.61 3.82 7.37
CA MET A 1 -0.50 3.77 6.40
C MET A 1 -1.04 3.19 5.11
N ASP A 2 -0.65 3.71 3.98
CA ASP A 2 -1.09 3.30 2.64
C ASP A 2 0.11 3.04 1.72
N LEU A 3 -0.15 2.34 0.60
CA LEU A 3 0.88 1.95 -0.36
C LEU A 3 1.60 3.16 -0.97
N SER A 4 0.87 4.23 -1.28
CA SER A 4 1.46 5.43 -1.88
C SER A 4 2.46 6.13 -0.95
N THR A 5 2.19 6.09 0.36
CA THR A 5 3.13 6.57 1.39
C THR A 5 4.42 5.74 1.43
N LEU A 6 4.30 4.40 1.39
CA LEU A 6 5.46 3.50 1.44
C LEU A 6 6.30 3.58 0.17
N ARG A 7 5.65 3.66 -1.00
CA ARG A 7 6.32 3.88 -2.28
C ARG A 7 7.10 5.19 -2.29
N LEU A 8 6.51 6.27 -1.80
CA LEU A 8 7.18 7.57 -1.72
C LEU A 8 8.40 7.53 -0.81
N VAL A 9 8.33 6.78 0.32
CA VAL A 9 9.50 6.59 1.19
C VAL A 9 10.58 5.75 0.50
N HIS A 10 10.21 4.69 -0.22
CA HIS A 10 11.15 3.94 -1.06
C HIS A 10 11.89 4.86 -2.04
N SER A 11 11.16 5.69 -2.78
CA SER A 11 11.74 6.67 -3.71
C SER A 11 12.69 7.66 -3.00
N ILE A 12 12.36 8.11 -1.76
CA ILE A 12 13.26 8.98 -0.97
C ILE A 12 14.59 8.29 -0.65
N LEU A 13 14.55 7.01 -0.30
CA LEU A 13 15.74 6.22 0.03
C LEU A 13 16.61 5.98 -1.20
N GLU A 14 16.02 5.64 -2.35
CA GLU A 14 16.73 5.45 -3.61
C GLU A 14 17.34 6.73 -4.15
N GLU A 15 16.55 7.79 -4.23
CA GLU A 15 16.97 9.10 -4.73
C GLU A 15 17.92 9.84 -3.79
N ARG A 16 18.06 9.35 -2.55
CA ARG A 16 18.82 10.01 -1.48
C ARG A 16 18.45 11.50 -1.35
N GLY A 17 17.17 11.82 -1.56
CA GLY A 17 16.72 13.21 -1.59
C GLY A 17 15.21 13.38 -1.65
N ILE A 18 14.64 14.12 -0.69
CA ILE A 18 13.20 14.35 -0.58
C ILE A 18 12.63 15.07 -1.81
N ARG A 19 13.33 16.09 -2.32
CA ARG A 19 12.85 16.88 -3.46
C ARG A 19 12.87 16.07 -4.76
N ARG A 20 13.91 15.25 -4.98
CA ARG A 20 14.01 14.39 -6.16
C ARG A 20 12.93 13.33 -6.15
N ALA A 21 12.77 12.62 -5.04
CA ALA A 21 11.72 11.63 -4.88
C ALA A 21 10.32 12.24 -5.07
N ALA A 22 10.08 13.41 -4.49
CA ALA A 22 8.80 14.11 -4.65
C ALA A 22 8.52 14.46 -6.12
N ALA A 23 9.53 14.92 -6.86
CA ALA A 23 9.41 15.24 -8.29
C ALA A 23 9.17 13.97 -9.12
N ALA A 24 9.90 12.87 -8.86
CA ALA A 24 9.73 11.58 -9.53
C ALA A 24 8.31 11.00 -9.35
N GLU A 25 7.71 11.21 -8.16
CA GLU A 25 6.36 10.74 -7.85
C GLU A 25 5.26 11.80 -8.16
N GLY A 26 5.60 12.92 -8.77
CA GLY A 26 4.65 14.01 -9.07
C GLY A 26 3.99 14.59 -7.82
N ARG A 27 4.68 14.63 -6.67
CA ARG A 27 4.14 15.03 -5.36
C ARG A 27 4.86 16.27 -4.81
N PRO A 28 4.21 17.08 -3.97
CA PRO A 28 4.87 18.15 -3.24
C PRO A 28 5.96 17.62 -2.28
N ALA A 29 7.07 18.33 -2.14
CA ALA A 29 8.15 17.97 -1.21
C ALA A 29 7.69 17.90 0.26
N SER A 30 6.70 18.71 0.63
CA SER A 30 6.05 18.65 1.96
C SER A 30 5.35 17.32 2.20
N SER A 31 4.69 16.76 1.19
CA SER A 31 4.06 15.43 1.26
C SER A 31 5.09 14.33 1.44
N ALA A 32 6.21 14.40 0.71
CA ALA A 32 7.32 13.45 0.83
C ALA A 32 7.94 13.50 2.24
N SER A 33 8.20 14.70 2.77
CA SER A 33 8.68 14.86 4.14
C SER A 33 7.71 14.33 5.19
N ALA A 34 6.41 14.54 4.99
CA ALA A 34 5.38 14.04 5.90
C ALA A 34 5.25 12.51 5.83
N ALA A 35 5.37 11.92 4.63
CA ALA A 35 5.38 10.47 4.42
C ALA A 35 6.55 9.82 5.18
N LEU A 36 7.77 10.35 5.01
CA LEU A 36 8.96 9.86 5.69
C LEU A 36 8.77 9.87 7.20
N ARG A 37 8.42 11.03 7.79
CA ARG A 37 8.19 11.14 9.24
C ARG A 37 7.13 10.17 9.76
N ARG A 38 6.06 9.94 8.99
CA ARG A 38 4.99 9.00 9.37
C ARG A 38 5.50 7.57 9.41
N VAL A 39 6.31 7.16 8.44
CA VAL A 39 6.89 5.81 8.40
C VAL A 39 7.91 5.63 9.52
N GLU A 40 8.81 6.59 9.73
CA GLU A 40 9.78 6.59 10.82
C GLU A 40 9.09 6.49 12.20
N ALA A 41 7.99 7.24 12.40
CA ALA A 41 7.21 7.18 13.64
C ALA A 41 6.60 5.79 13.87
N VAL A 42 6.08 5.13 12.82
CA VAL A 42 5.52 3.78 12.94
C VAL A 42 6.60 2.73 13.20
N LEU A 43 7.75 2.87 12.55
CA LEU A 43 8.88 1.95 12.73
C LEU A 43 9.67 2.23 14.01
N SER A 44 9.49 3.42 14.61
CA SER A 44 10.24 3.91 15.77
C SER A 44 11.75 3.98 15.53
N VAL A 45 12.17 4.15 14.27
CA VAL A 45 13.58 4.30 13.88
C VAL A 45 13.71 5.35 12.78
N PRO A 46 14.79 6.15 12.77
CA PRO A 46 15.09 7.04 11.65
C PRO A 46 15.51 6.22 10.42
N LEU A 47 14.96 6.55 9.26
CA LEU A 47 15.33 5.92 8.00
C LEU A 47 16.39 6.71 7.24
N VAL A 48 16.53 7.99 7.53
CA VAL A 48 17.54 8.85 6.90
C VAL A 48 18.30 9.67 7.96
N ARG A 49 19.56 9.98 7.64
CA ARG A 49 20.37 10.93 8.37
C ARG A 49 20.94 11.98 7.43
N ARG A 50 21.30 13.14 7.95
CA ARG A 50 22.03 14.14 7.20
C ARG A 50 23.53 13.90 7.34
N ASP A 51 24.22 13.95 6.18
CA ASP A 51 25.68 13.94 6.10
C ASP A 51 26.09 15.15 5.26
N GLY A 52 26.42 16.25 5.92
CA GLY A 52 26.54 17.56 5.30
C GLY A 52 25.22 18.00 4.65
N GLN A 53 25.23 18.20 3.33
CA GLN A 53 24.04 18.54 2.56
C GLN A 53 23.32 17.31 1.99
N ALA A 54 23.92 16.12 2.08
CA ALA A 54 23.36 14.89 1.56
C ALA A 54 22.36 14.26 2.55
N LEU A 55 21.35 13.61 2.00
CA LEU A 55 20.46 12.73 2.74
C LEU A 55 20.95 11.29 2.50
N VAL A 56 21.29 10.60 3.58
CA VAL A 56 21.85 9.25 3.51
C VAL A 56 20.94 8.28 4.27
N PRO A 57 20.60 7.12 3.69
CA PRO A 57 19.90 6.07 4.42
C PRO A 57 20.66 5.64 5.69
N THR A 58 19.95 5.30 6.74
CA THR A 58 20.52 4.67 7.94
C THR A 58 20.71 3.17 7.70
N LEU A 59 21.47 2.48 8.57
CA LEU A 59 21.58 1.01 8.53
C LEU A 59 20.21 0.34 8.66
N ASP A 60 19.32 0.92 9.47
CA ASP A 60 17.93 0.45 9.58
C ASP A 60 17.15 0.57 8.28
N ALA A 61 17.37 1.62 7.52
CA ALA A 61 16.77 1.79 6.20
C ALA A 61 17.36 0.81 5.19
N GLU A 62 18.69 0.66 5.16
CA GLU A 62 19.38 -0.28 4.25
C GLU A 62 18.89 -1.72 4.47
N ALA A 63 18.75 -2.15 5.72
CA ALA A 63 18.23 -3.48 6.05
C ALA A 63 16.77 -3.70 5.61
N ARG A 64 16.01 -2.62 5.46
CA ARG A 64 14.59 -2.66 5.05
C ARG A 64 14.35 -2.33 3.59
N LEU A 65 15.37 -1.82 2.89
CA LEU A 65 15.25 -1.36 1.51
C LEU A 65 14.67 -2.44 0.58
N PRO A 66 15.08 -3.72 0.63
CA PRO A 66 14.45 -4.76 -0.20
C PRO A 66 12.94 -4.87 0.01
N ARG A 67 12.48 -4.78 1.25
CA ARG A 67 11.04 -4.85 1.57
C ARG A 67 10.27 -3.61 1.10
N PHE A 68 10.89 -2.45 1.11
CA PHE A 68 10.29 -1.25 0.51
C PHE A 68 10.21 -1.38 -1.02
N ALA A 69 11.21 -1.99 -1.67
CA ALA A 69 11.19 -2.29 -3.09
C ALA A 69 10.05 -3.27 -3.44
N ASP A 70 9.92 -4.38 -2.71
CA ASP A 70 8.81 -5.34 -2.89
C ASP A 70 7.43 -4.66 -2.77
N ILE A 71 7.28 -3.78 -1.78
CA ILE A 71 6.03 -3.02 -1.59
C ILE A 71 5.80 -2.03 -2.75
N ALA A 72 6.84 -1.38 -3.24
CA ALA A 72 6.73 -0.44 -4.34
C ALA A 72 6.35 -1.16 -5.65
N GLU A 73 6.92 -2.34 -5.90
CA GLU A 73 6.58 -3.21 -7.03
C GLU A 73 5.13 -3.71 -6.93
N ALA A 74 4.72 -4.24 -5.79
CA ALA A 74 3.35 -4.67 -5.56
C ALA A 74 2.34 -3.51 -5.71
N ALA A 75 2.71 -2.31 -5.26
CA ALA A 75 1.89 -1.12 -5.43
C ALA A 75 1.74 -0.71 -6.91
N ALA A 76 2.81 -0.85 -7.70
CA ALA A 76 2.78 -0.61 -9.14
C ALA A 76 1.93 -1.66 -9.87
N ALA A 77 2.07 -2.93 -9.51
CA ALA A 77 1.26 -4.02 -10.05
C ALA A 77 -0.25 -3.79 -9.78
N LEU A 78 -0.62 -3.43 -8.54
CA LEU A 78 -2.00 -3.09 -8.21
C LEU A 78 -2.54 -1.89 -9.00
N ALA A 79 -1.74 -0.87 -9.24
CA ALA A 79 -2.13 0.27 -10.06
C ALA A 79 -2.40 -0.16 -11.53
N ALA A 80 -1.54 -1.02 -12.05
CA ALA A 80 -1.64 -1.55 -13.43
C ALA A 80 -2.93 -2.36 -13.65
N LEU A 81 -3.41 -3.11 -12.65
CA LEU A 81 -4.67 -3.88 -12.74
C LEU A 81 -5.88 -3.00 -13.10
N GLY A 82 -5.91 -1.78 -12.57
CA GLY A 82 -6.98 -0.82 -12.85
C GLY A 82 -6.66 0.18 -13.97
N GLY A 83 -5.51 0.03 -14.65
CA GLY A 83 -5.06 0.97 -15.69
C GLY A 83 -4.64 2.33 -15.16
N ALA A 84 -4.31 2.44 -13.87
CA ALA A 84 -3.88 3.70 -13.27
C ALA A 84 -2.38 3.92 -13.49
N GLU A 85 -2.00 5.15 -13.88
CA GLU A 85 -0.59 5.53 -14.03
C GLU A 85 0.09 5.80 -12.68
N THR A 86 -0.70 6.07 -11.64
CA THR A 86 -0.19 6.40 -10.30
C THR A 86 -0.71 5.42 -9.26
N THR A 87 0.13 5.12 -8.27
CA THR A 87 -0.26 4.25 -7.16
C THR A 87 -1.40 4.89 -6.34
N PRO A 88 -2.56 4.24 -6.26
CA PRO A 88 -3.67 4.74 -5.45
C PRO A 88 -3.36 4.69 -3.95
N ALA A 89 -4.04 5.55 -3.18
CA ALA A 89 -3.89 5.61 -1.72
C ALA A 89 -4.62 4.45 -1.03
N ILE A 90 -4.17 3.23 -1.28
CA ILE A 90 -4.74 2.00 -0.70
C ILE A 90 -4.11 1.73 0.66
N SER A 91 -4.94 1.64 1.71
CA SER A 91 -4.45 1.32 3.04
C SER A 91 -4.05 -0.16 3.16
N LEU A 92 -2.98 -0.44 3.92
CA LEU A 92 -2.56 -1.82 4.22
C LEU A 92 -3.67 -2.63 4.90
N SER A 93 -4.51 -1.96 5.72
CA SER A 93 -5.66 -2.63 6.36
C SER A 93 -6.75 -3.02 5.35
N ALA A 94 -6.93 -2.27 4.25
CA ALA A 94 -7.87 -2.65 3.21
C ALA A 94 -7.40 -3.91 2.47
N LEU A 95 -6.09 -3.99 2.16
CA LEU A 95 -5.49 -5.19 1.56
C LEU A 95 -5.58 -6.40 2.49
N ALA A 96 -5.27 -6.23 3.78
CA ALA A 96 -5.40 -7.32 4.75
C ALA A 96 -6.84 -7.85 4.85
N ARG A 97 -7.86 -6.96 4.78
CA ARG A 97 -9.27 -7.35 4.77
C ARG A 97 -9.66 -8.07 3.48
N PHE A 98 -9.16 -7.60 2.34
CA PHE A 98 -9.34 -8.29 1.06
C PHE A 98 -8.76 -9.70 1.11
N THR A 99 -7.50 -9.86 1.52
CA THR A 99 -6.84 -11.17 1.64
C THR A 99 -7.60 -12.11 2.61
N ALA A 100 -8.04 -11.58 3.77
CA ALA A 100 -8.84 -12.35 4.71
C ALA A 100 -10.17 -12.81 4.11
N THR A 101 -10.83 -11.94 3.32
CA THR A 101 -12.12 -12.27 2.68
C THR A 101 -11.93 -13.29 1.57
N ALA A 102 -10.90 -13.15 0.73
CA ALA A 102 -10.56 -14.09 -0.32
C ALA A 102 -10.28 -15.50 0.24
N ARG A 103 -9.50 -15.57 1.32
CA ARG A 103 -9.19 -16.85 2.01
C ARG A 103 -10.40 -17.49 2.67
N ALA A 104 -11.30 -16.68 3.24
CA ALA A 104 -12.50 -17.17 3.91
C ALA A 104 -13.59 -17.65 2.93
N GLY A 105 -13.54 -17.23 1.66
CA GLY A 105 -14.58 -17.52 0.65
C GLY A 105 -15.98 -16.98 1.02
N SER A 106 -16.09 -16.18 2.07
CA SER A 106 -17.37 -15.66 2.58
C SER A 106 -17.15 -14.33 3.33
N ILE A 107 -17.95 -13.32 2.98
CA ILE A 107 -17.92 -12.02 3.68
C ILE A 107 -18.32 -12.19 5.16
N ASN A 108 -19.31 -13.03 5.45
CA ASN A 108 -19.75 -13.28 6.84
C ASN A 108 -18.64 -13.92 7.67
N ALA A 109 -17.97 -14.95 7.15
CA ALA A 109 -16.86 -15.62 7.83
C ALA A 109 -15.68 -14.66 8.06
N ALA A 110 -15.31 -13.90 7.04
CA ALA A 110 -14.25 -12.89 7.14
C ALA A 110 -14.61 -11.77 8.13
N ALA A 111 -15.84 -11.24 8.08
CA ALA A 111 -16.29 -10.20 9.00
C ALA A 111 -16.22 -10.69 10.46
N LYS A 112 -16.68 -11.91 10.73
CA LYS A 112 -16.58 -12.52 12.06
C LYS A 112 -15.14 -12.67 12.54
N SER A 113 -14.25 -13.16 11.69
CA SER A 113 -12.83 -13.33 12.05
C SER A 113 -12.09 -12.00 12.27
N LEU A 114 -12.51 -10.94 11.59
CA LEU A 114 -11.96 -9.59 11.71
C LEU A 114 -12.60 -8.74 12.80
N GLY A 115 -13.63 -9.25 13.49
CA GLY A 115 -14.41 -8.48 14.48
C GLY A 115 -15.16 -7.29 13.87
N LEU A 116 -15.59 -7.40 12.60
CA LEU A 116 -16.26 -6.35 11.85
C LEU A 116 -17.72 -6.72 11.56
N GLY A 117 -18.57 -5.68 11.39
CA GLY A 117 -19.90 -5.89 10.80
C GLY A 117 -19.80 -6.21 9.31
N GLN A 118 -20.63 -7.16 8.82
CA GLN A 118 -20.67 -7.51 7.39
C GLN A 118 -20.89 -6.29 6.46
N PRO A 119 -21.81 -5.34 6.75
CA PRO A 119 -21.98 -4.16 5.90
C PRO A 119 -20.75 -3.26 5.87
N GLN A 120 -20.01 -3.19 6.99
CA GLN A 120 -18.78 -2.41 7.08
C GLN A 120 -17.69 -3.02 6.22
N LEU A 121 -17.48 -4.35 6.32
CA LEU A 121 -16.49 -5.06 5.49
C LEU A 121 -16.84 -4.92 4.01
N THR A 122 -18.10 -5.11 3.63
CA THR A 122 -18.58 -4.95 2.25
C THR A 122 -18.24 -3.58 1.68
N ARG A 123 -18.52 -2.49 2.43
CA ARG A 123 -18.16 -1.12 1.99
C ARG A 123 -16.67 -0.94 1.82
N GLN A 124 -15.86 -1.48 2.73
CA GLN A 124 -14.41 -1.35 2.66
C GLN A 124 -13.81 -2.09 1.46
N LEU A 125 -14.34 -3.26 1.12
CA LEU A 125 -13.96 -4.00 -0.08
C LEU A 125 -14.36 -3.24 -1.35
N SER A 126 -15.57 -2.69 -1.41
CA SER A 126 -15.99 -1.88 -2.55
C SER A 126 -15.16 -0.60 -2.71
N HIS A 127 -14.74 0.05 -1.60
CA HIS A 127 -13.81 1.18 -1.66
C HIS A 127 -12.42 0.76 -2.15
N LEU A 128 -11.94 -0.44 -1.79
CA LEU A 128 -10.69 -0.97 -2.31
C LEU A 128 -10.78 -1.20 -3.82
N GLU A 129 -11.81 -1.89 -4.30
CA GLU A 129 -12.06 -2.16 -5.71
C GLU A 129 -12.17 -0.86 -6.52
N ALA A 130 -12.87 0.14 -5.98
CA ALA A 130 -12.96 1.47 -6.60
C ALA A 130 -11.59 2.18 -6.64
N ALA A 131 -10.76 2.04 -5.61
CA ALA A 131 -9.43 2.63 -5.57
C ALA A 131 -8.46 1.94 -6.51
N VAL A 132 -8.56 0.61 -6.69
CA VAL A 132 -7.79 -0.16 -7.67
C VAL A 132 -8.29 0.10 -9.10
N GLY A 133 -9.59 0.38 -9.26
CA GLY A 133 -10.21 0.60 -10.56
C GLY A 133 -10.77 -0.65 -11.23
N CYS A 134 -10.78 -1.80 -10.54
CA CYS A 134 -11.36 -3.04 -11.05
C CYS A 134 -11.96 -3.90 -9.93
N GLN A 135 -12.80 -4.85 -10.31
CA GLN A 135 -13.34 -5.84 -9.39
C GLN A 135 -12.29 -6.89 -9.04
N LEU A 136 -12.08 -7.11 -7.74
CA LEU A 136 -11.14 -8.10 -7.20
C LEU A 136 -11.87 -9.35 -6.69
N LEU A 137 -13.15 -9.22 -6.34
CA LEU A 137 -13.98 -10.31 -5.81
C LEU A 137 -15.23 -10.50 -6.65
N ASP A 138 -15.48 -11.73 -7.03
CA ASP A 138 -16.75 -12.17 -7.59
C ASP A 138 -17.68 -12.65 -6.48
N ARG A 139 -18.92 -12.19 -6.51
CA ARG A 139 -19.96 -12.48 -5.51
C ARG A 139 -21.06 -13.31 -6.17
N SER A 140 -21.14 -14.56 -5.80
CA SER A 140 -22.17 -15.49 -6.30
C SER A 140 -22.99 -16.08 -5.17
N ALA A 141 -24.06 -16.79 -5.53
CA ALA A 141 -24.86 -17.55 -4.56
C ALA A 141 -24.05 -18.68 -3.87
N ARG A 142 -22.90 -19.07 -4.46
CA ARG A 142 -21.99 -20.09 -3.91
C ARG A 142 -20.94 -19.51 -2.93
N GLY A 143 -20.89 -18.18 -2.79
CA GLY A 143 -19.92 -17.50 -1.95
C GLY A 143 -19.10 -16.43 -2.67
N ILE A 144 -17.90 -16.21 -2.18
CA ILE A 144 -16.93 -15.25 -2.71
C ILE A 144 -15.77 -16.02 -3.34
N SER A 145 -15.37 -15.62 -4.55
CA SER A 145 -14.14 -16.05 -5.22
C SER A 145 -13.36 -14.83 -5.73
N CYS A 146 -12.06 -14.99 -5.98
CA CYS A 146 -11.28 -13.93 -6.61
C CYS A 146 -11.57 -13.90 -8.11
N THR A 147 -11.64 -12.69 -8.67
CA THR A 147 -11.51 -12.48 -10.11
C THR A 147 -10.06 -12.76 -10.55
N PRO A 148 -9.74 -12.83 -11.86
CA PRO A 148 -8.34 -12.89 -12.32
C PRO A 148 -7.47 -11.76 -11.71
N ALA A 149 -7.96 -10.53 -11.74
CA ALA A 149 -7.29 -9.39 -11.10
C ALA A 149 -7.16 -9.56 -9.58
N GLY A 150 -8.16 -10.14 -8.92
CA GLY A 150 -8.10 -10.45 -7.49
C GLY A 150 -7.07 -11.52 -7.15
N LEU A 151 -6.81 -12.47 -8.02
CA LEU A 151 -5.75 -13.48 -7.85
C LEU A 151 -4.36 -12.86 -7.97
N GLU A 152 -4.19 -11.92 -8.90
CA GLU A 152 -2.93 -11.17 -9.06
C GLU A 152 -2.67 -10.20 -7.89
N ALA A 153 -3.73 -9.75 -7.22
CA ALA A 153 -3.64 -8.83 -6.07
C ALA A 153 -3.41 -9.55 -4.73
N LEU A 154 -3.40 -10.89 -4.67
CA LEU A 154 -3.18 -11.69 -3.47
C LEU A 154 -1.70 -11.96 -3.20
#